data_76587d7a39c96355202ce4114b292903
#
_entry.id   76587d7a39c96355202ce4114b292903
#
_cell.length_a   1.000
_cell.length_b   1.000
_cell.length_c   1.000
_cell.angle_alpha   90.00
_cell.angle_beta   90.00
_cell.angle_gamma   90.00
#
_symmetry.space_group_name_H-M   'P 1'
#
loop_
_entity.id
_entity.type
_entity.pdbx_description
1 polymer ?
#
loop_
_entity_poly.entity_id
_entity_poly.type
_entity_poly.pdbx_seq_one_letter_code
_entity_poly.pdbx_strand_id
1 'polypeptide(L)'
;MSAKTKVSALDHAMQTAHTWVHDVAREFDTEDGEFAYRVLRAWLHTLRDRLTVQASAHFAAQLPDLIRGIFYAGWNPSTVPEMYDAEAYAARFAREANISLDDVGKAAAATTAAVLHHLPPPQMDKALDQLPREIRALLQAQR
;
A
#
# COMPACT_ATOMS: atom_id res chain seq x y z
N MET A 1 -2.88 12.33 -33.90
CA MET A 1 -2.42 13.23 -33.51
C MET A 1 -1.64 13.01 -32.42
N SER A 2 -0.88 13.29 -32.16
CA SER A 2 -0.13 13.01 -31.05
C SER A 2 -0.29 14.08 -30.04
N ALA A 3 -0.17 13.70 -28.87
CA ALA A 3 -0.24 14.64 -27.80
C ALA A 3 0.95 15.53 -27.88
N LYS A 4 0.70 16.77 -28.05
CA LYS A 4 1.78 17.72 -28.06
C LYS A 4 2.05 18.27 -26.70
N THR A 5 1.07 18.22 -25.82
CA THR A 5 1.23 18.74 -24.47
C THR A 5 2.13 17.82 -23.67
N LYS A 6 3.18 18.35 -23.13
CA LYS A 6 4.06 17.59 -22.28
C LYS A 6 4.22 18.34 -20.98
N VAL A 7 3.95 17.67 -19.86
CA VAL A 7 4.01 18.27 -18.56
C VAL A 7 4.99 17.50 -17.70
N SER A 8 6.10 18.13 -17.37
CA SER A 8 7.18 17.46 -16.63
C SER A 8 6.70 16.89 -15.31
N ALA A 9 5.82 17.60 -14.62
CA ALA A 9 5.34 17.13 -13.34
C ALA A 9 4.59 15.82 -13.46
N LEU A 10 3.84 15.64 -14.55
CA LEU A 10 3.10 14.40 -14.77
C LEU A 10 4.03 13.26 -15.12
N ASP A 11 5.05 13.53 -15.94
CA ASP A 11 6.06 12.53 -16.26
C ASP A 11 6.78 12.09 -15.01
N HIS A 12 7.13 13.03 -14.17
CA HIS A 12 7.82 12.74 -12.93
C HIS A 12 6.94 11.92 -11.98
N ALA A 13 5.65 12.28 -11.90
CA ALA A 13 4.72 11.55 -11.04
C ALA A 13 4.59 10.08 -11.48
N MET A 14 4.53 9.87 -12.80
CA MET A 14 4.45 8.51 -13.32
C MET A 14 5.73 7.73 -13.02
N GLN A 15 6.88 8.38 -13.19
CA GLN A 15 8.15 7.73 -12.91
C GLN A 15 8.28 7.37 -11.44
N THR A 16 7.84 8.26 -10.55
CA THR A 16 7.86 7.99 -9.12
C THR A 16 6.98 6.78 -8.79
N ALA A 17 5.79 6.71 -9.39
CA ALA A 17 4.90 5.58 -9.14
C ALA A 17 5.53 4.27 -9.62
N HIS A 18 6.18 4.29 -10.77
CA HIS A 18 6.87 3.09 -11.26
C HIS A 18 7.99 2.68 -10.33
N THR A 19 8.68 3.65 -9.73
CA THR A 19 9.74 3.33 -8.77
C THR A 19 9.19 2.60 -7.55
N TRP A 20 8.03 3.03 -7.07
CA TRP A 20 7.39 2.34 -5.93
C TRP A 20 7.07 0.90 -6.29
N VAL A 21 6.46 0.69 -7.46
CA VAL A 21 6.11 -0.67 -7.89
C VAL A 21 7.37 -1.50 -8.09
N HIS A 22 8.40 -0.89 -8.66
CA HIS A 22 9.67 -1.58 -8.87
C HIS A 22 10.28 -2.04 -7.54
N ASP A 23 10.21 -1.20 -6.52
CA ASP A 23 10.77 -1.57 -5.23
C ASP A 23 10.00 -2.73 -4.59
N VAL A 24 8.68 -2.77 -4.78
CA VAL A 24 7.91 -3.93 -4.33
C VAL A 24 8.37 -5.18 -5.08
N ALA A 25 8.52 -5.09 -6.40
CA ALA A 25 8.97 -6.22 -7.19
C ALA A 25 10.32 -6.74 -6.73
N ARG A 26 11.22 -5.82 -6.37
CA ARG A 26 12.54 -6.22 -5.90
C ARG A 26 12.47 -6.97 -4.58
N GLU A 27 11.55 -6.59 -3.69
CA GLU A 27 11.41 -7.31 -2.43
C GLU A 27 10.95 -8.74 -2.65
N PHE A 28 10.26 -8.98 -3.77
CA PHE A 28 9.82 -10.34 -4.13
C PHE A 28 10.79 -11.02 -5.07
N ASP A 29 11.84 -10.34 -5.49
CA ASP A 29 12.80 -10.87 -6.46
C ASP A 29 12.06 -11.32 -7.74
N THR A 30 11.20 -10.46 -8.25
CA THR A 30 10.42 -10.74 -9.44
C THR A 30 10.50 -9.57 -10.41
N GLU A 31 10.30 -9.88 -11.69
CA GLU A 31 10.17 -8.85 -12.71
C GLU A 31 8.71 -8.64 -13.13
N ASP A 32 7.78 -9.31 -12.44
CA ASP A 32 6.37 -9.21 -12.77
C ASP A 32 5.78 -7.95 -12.14
N GLY A 33 5.76 -6.87 -12.92
CA GLY A 33 5.25 -5.59 -12.44
C GLY A 33 3.77 -5.60 -12.16
N GLU A 34 2.99 -6.39 -12.91
CA GLU A 34 1.56 -6.48 -12.65
C GLU A 34 1.28 -7.09 -11.29
N PHE A 35 2.03 -8.13 -10.95
CA PHE A 35 1.92 -8.74 -9.64
C PHE A 35 2.30 -7.74 -8.54
N ALA A 36 3.43 -7.05 -8.73
CA ALA A 36 3.88 -6.08 -7.73
C ALA A 36 2.87 -4.97 -7.53
N TYR A 37 2.27 -4.50 -8.62
CA TYR A 37 1.25 -3.47 -8.53
C TYR A 37 0.03 -3.96 -7.74
N ARG A 38 -0.43 -5.19 -8.02
CA ARG A 38 -1.59 -5.72 -7.29
C ARG A 38 -1.33 -5.84 -5.80
N VAL A 39 -0.12 -6.27 -5.44
CA VAL A 39 0.24 -6.42 -4.04
C VAL A 39 0.33 -5.06 -3.35
N LEU A 40 0.93 -4.08 -4.02
CA LEU A 40 1.01 -2.73 -3.46
C LEU A 40 -0.40 -2.15 -3.25
N ARG A 41 -1.26 -2.33 -4.25
CA ARG A 41 -2.62 -1.82 -4.16
C ARG A 41 -3.37 -2.48 -3.00
N ALA A 42 -3.22 -3.79 -2.84
CA ALA A 42 -3.86 -4.50 -1.73
C ALA A 42 -3.34 -3.98 -0.38
N TRP A 43 -2.04 -3.75 -0.29
CA TRP A 43 -1.44 -3.23 0.94
C TRP A 43 -2.02 -1.86 1.29
N LEU A 44 -2.09 -0.98 0.29
CA LEU A 44 -2.62 0.37 0.52
C LEU A 44 -4.09 0.33 0.94
N HIS A 45 -4.88 -0.50 0.30
CA HIS A 45 -6.32 -0.53 0.56
C HIS A 45 -6.70 -1.19 1.87
N THR A 46 -6.03 -2.29 2.22
CA THR A 46 -6.36 -2.95 3.47
C THR A 46 -5.91 -2.13 4.68
N LEU A 47 -4.80 -1.43 4.54
CA LEU A 47 -4.36 -0.49 5.58
C LEU A 47 -5.37 0.65 5.70
N ARG A 48 -5.70 1.26 4.57
CA ARG A 48 -6.62 2.40 4.55
C ARG A 48 -7.95 2.08 5.22
N ASP A 49 -8.51 0.94 4.90
CA ASP A 49 -9.86 0.61 5.40
C ASP A 49 -9.87 0.30 6.88
N ARG A 50 -8.71 0.01 7.45
CA ARG A 50 -8.62 -0.25 8.88
C ARG A 50 -8.27 1.00 9.69
N LEU A 51 -7.94 2.10 9.01
CA LEU A 51 -7.60 3.35 9.68
C LEU A 51 -8.81 4.26 9.80
N THR A 52 -8.80 5.13 10.80
CA THR A 52 -9.80 6.20 10.87
C THR A 52 -9.61 7.13 9.69
N VAL A 53 -10.65 7.94 9.42
CA VAL A 53 -10.58 8.94 8.36
C VAL A 53 -9.37 9.85 8.57
N GLN A 54 -9.17 10.31 9.80
CA GLN A 54 -8.08 11.22 10.09
C GLN A 54 -6.72 10.57 9.88
N ALA A 55 -6.56 9.34 10.34
CA ALA A 55 -5.29 8.63 10.18
C ALA A 55 -5.00 8.37 8.70
N SER A 56 -6.03 8.03 7.92
CA SER A 56 -5.84 7.83 6.48
C SER A 56 -5.39 9.11 5.80
N ALA A 57 -6.01 10.24 6.16
CA ALA A 57 -5.63 11.51 5.56
C ALA A 57 -4.18 11.87 5.89
N HIS A 58 -3.76 11.63 7.12
CA HIS A 58 -2.37 11.90 7.52
C HIS A 58 -1.40 11.02 6.75
N PHE A 59 -1.74 9.74 6.62
CA PHE A 59 -0.86 8.83 5.88
C PHE A 59 -0.80 9.21 4.41
N ALA A 60 -1.96 9.51 3.81
CA ALA A 60 -2.02 9.85 2.39
C ALA A 60 -1.22 11.10 2.07
N ALA A 61 -1.12 12.03 3.01
CA ALA A 61 -0.39 13.26 2.79
C ALA A 61 1.10 13.00 2.52
N GLN A 62 1.60 11.84 2.93
CA GLN A 62 3.01 11.48 2.72
C GLN A 62 3.23 10.77 1.39
N LEU A 63 2.18 10.45 0.66
CA LEU A 63 2.28 9.66 -0.55
C LEU A 63 2.43 10.56 -1.78
N PRO A 64 3.22 10.13 -2.77
CA PRO A 64 3.27 10.89 -4.04
C PRO A 64 1.94 10.78 -4.78
N ASP A 65 1.73 11.68 -5.72
CA ASP A 65 0.42 11.93 -6.32
C ASP A 65 -0.29 10.68 -6.83
N LEU A 66 0.37 9.87 -7.63
CA LEU A 66 -0.30 8.70 -8.19
C LEU A 66 -0.53 7.62 -7.15
N ILE A 67 0.41 7.45 -6.23
CA ILE A 67 0.24 6.48 -5.16
C ILE A 67 -0.90 6.91 -4.25
N ARG A 68 -1.02 8.21 -3.99
CA ARG A 68 -2.13 8.73 -3.18
C ARG A 68 -3.46 8.47 -3.88
N GLY A 69 -3.51 8.62 -5.21
CA GLY A 69 -4.71 8.33 -5.95
C GLY A 69 -5.11 6.87 -5.85
N ILE A 70 -4.12 5.97 -5.93
CA ILE A 70 -4.38 4.55 -5.76
C ILE A 70 -4.88 4.26 -4.34
N PHE A 71 -4.25 4.89 -3.35
CA PHE A 71 -4.64 4.72 -1.95
C PHE A 71 -6.11 5.07 -1.74
N TYR A 72 -6.57 6.17 -2.33
CA TYR A 72 -7.94 6.62 -2.14
C TYR A 72 -8.95 5.96 -3.07
N ALA A 73 -8.52 5.25 -4.09
CA ALA A 73 -9.45 4.66 -5.05
C ALA A 73 -10.40 3.70 -4.34
N GLY A 74 -11.68 3.96 -4.43
CA GLY A 74 -12.70 3.12 -3.80
C GLY A 74 -12.91 3.36 -2.31
N TRP A 75 -12.26 4.37 -1.74
CA TRP A 75 -12.39 4.64 -0.30
C TRP A 75 -13.78 5.15 0.04
N ASN A 76 -14.35 4.61 1.09
CA ASN A 76 -15.63 5.09 1.60
C ASN A 76 -15.43 5.57 3.03
N PRO A 77 -15.26 6.89 3.23
CA PRO A 77 -14.96 7.39 4.57
C PRO A 77 -16.09 7.17 5.58
N SER A 78 -17.30 6.89 5.11
CA SER A 78 -18.41 6.71 6.05
C SER A 78 -18.43 5.33 6.69
N THR A 79 -17.62 4.38 6.18
CA THR A 79 -17.60 3.02 6.72
C THR A 79 -16.33 2.66 7.46
N VAL A 80 -15.35 3.57 7.47
CA VAL A 80 -14.07 3.25 8.13
C VAL A 80 -14.02 3.83 9.54
N PRO A 81 -13.22 3.24 10.41
CA PRO A 81 -12.41 2.05 10.17
C PRO A 81 -13.26 0.80 10.18
N GLU A 82 -12.96 -0.12 9.27
CA GLU A 82 -13.64 -1.41 9.28
C GLU A 82 -12.93 -2.28 10.30
N MET A 83 -13.68 -2.76 11.25
CA MET A 83 -13.10 -3.39 12.45
C MET A 83 -12.83 -4.88 12.26
N TYR A 84 -12.25 -5.24 11.11
CA TYR A 84 -11.92 -6.63 10.88
C TYR A 84 -10.64 -7.01 11.64
N ASP A 85 -10.54 -8.30 11.97
CA ASP A 85 -9.38 -8.81 12.69
C ASP A 85 -8.29 -9.24 11.71
N ALA A 86 -7.23 -9.83 12.23
CA ALA A 86 -6.10 -10.21 11.39
C ALA A 86 -6.48 -11.24 10.34
N GLU A 87 -7.37 -12.16 10.69
CA GLU A 87 -7.78 -13.19 9.74
C GLU A 87 -8.56 -12.57 8.57
N ALA A 88 -9.49 -11.67 8.87
CA ALA A 88 -10.24 -10.99 7.84
C ALA A 88 -9.35 -10.04 7.03
N TYR A 89 -8.38 -9.40 7.68
CA TYR A 89 -7.41 -8.55 7.01
C TYR A 89 -6.65 -9.36 5.96
N ALA A 90 -6.16 -10.52 6.37
CA ALA A 90 -5.40 -11.38 5.46
C ALA A 90 -6.26 -11.86 4.29
N ALA A 91 -7.53 -12.18 4.55
CA ALA A 91 -8.42 -12.63 3.48
C ALA A 91 -8.68 -11.53 2.47
N ARG A 92 -8.86 -10.29 2.93
CA ARG A 92 -9.07 -9.17 2.02
C ARG A 92 -7.81 -8.87 1.20
N PHE A 93 -6.67 -8.94 1.85
CA PHE A 93 -5.39 -8.73 1.17
C PHE A 93 -5.22 -9.78 0.06
N ALA A 94 -5.45 -11.04 0.41
CA ALA A 94 -5.29 -12.13 -0.55
C ALA A 94 -6.20 -11.96 -1.76
N ARG A 95 -7.44 -11.58 -1.50
CA ARG A 95 -8.41 -11.43 -2.58
C ARG A 95 -8.03 -10.27 -3.50
N GLU A 96 -7.66 -9.15 -2.94
CA GLU A 96 -7.33 -7.99 -3.77
C GLU A 96 -6.02 -8.19 -4.53
N ALA A 97 -5.05 -8.81 -3.90
CA ALA A 97 -3.77 -9.08 -4.55
C ALA A 97 -3.82 -10.29 -5.47
N ASN A 98 -4.87 -11.10 -5.36
CA ASN A 98 -5.03 -12.34 -6.10
C ASN A 98 -3.87 -13.29 -5.81
N ILE A 99 -3.65 -13.52 -4.53
CA ILE A 99 -2.63 -14.48 -4.06
C ILE A 99 -3.28 -15.41 -3.06
N SER A 100 -2.59 -16.48 -2.73
CA SER A 100 -3.13 -17.41 -1.76
C SER A 100 -2.99 -16.84 -0.35
N LEU A 101 -3.87 -17.30 0.53
CA LEU A 101 -3.84 -16.85 1.91
C LEU A 101 -2.50 -17.11 2.56
N ASP A 102 -1.86 -18.24 2.21
CA ASP A 102 -0.57 -18.61 2.78
C ASP A 102 0.53 -17.61 2.43
N ASP A 103 0.37 -16.86 1.36
CA ASP A 103 1.39 -15.92 0.91
C ASP A 103 1.23 -14.52 1.48
N VAL A 104 0.13 -14.25 2.22
CA VAL A 104 -0.16 -12.90 2.66
C VAL A 104 0.89 -12.36 3.63
N GLY A 105 1.33 -13.18 4.57
CA GLY A 105 2.31 -12.70 5.55
C GLY A 105 3.58 -12.22 4.88
N LYS A 106 4.10 -13.00 3.94
CA LYS A 106 5.30 -12.61 3.23
C LYS A 106 5.05 -11.37 2.36
N ALA A 107 3.90 -11.36 1.67
CA ALA A 107 3.59 -10.25 0.79
C ALA A 107 3.40 -8.95 1.55
N ALA A 108 2.72 -9.01 2.69
CA ALA A 108 2.49 -7.81 3.50
C ALA A 108 3.80 -7.26 4.05
N ALA A 109 4.66 -8.13 4.58
CA ALA A 109 5.93 -7.68 5.14
C ALA A 109 6.86 -7.14 4.06
N ALA A 110 6.91 -7.79 2.91
CA ALA A 110 7.76 -7.35 1.82
C ALA A 110 7.32 -5.98 1.30
N THR A 111 6.02 -5.76 1.21
CA THR A 111 5.51 -4.48 0.75
C THR A 111 5.80 -3.37 1.76
N THR A 112 5.65 -3.67 3.05
CA THR A 112 6.02 -2.70 4.07
C THR A 112 7.48 -2.29 3.93
N ALA A 113 8.36 -3.25 3.70
CA ALA A 113 9.78 -2.96 3.52
C ALA A 113 10.00 -2.06 2.31
N ALA A 114 9.29 -2.31 1.21
CA ALA A 114 9.43 -1.49 0.01
C ALA A 114 8.95 -0.07 0.26
N VAL A 115 7.82 0.08 0.93
CA VAL A 115 7.25 1.41 1.20
C VAL A 115 8.17 2.21 2.12
N LEU A 116 8.86 1.53 3.04
CA LEU A 116 9.78 2.20 3.94
C LEU A 116 10.99 2.82 3.23
N HIS A 117 11.25 2.43 1.98
CA HIS A 117 12.28 3.10 1.20
C HIS A 117 11.87 4.52 0.84
N HIS A 118 10.59 4.83 0.93
CA HIS A 118 10.06 6.12 0.47
C HIS A 118 9.45 6.97 1.57
N LEU A 119 9.11 6.37 2.69
CA LEU A 119 8.51 7.10 3.80
C LEU A 119 9.44 7.04 5.01
N PRO A 120 9.60 8.17 5.71
CA PRO A 120 10.37 8.13 6.96
C PRO A 120 9.73 7.17 7.95
N PRO A 121 10.53 6.44 8.73
CA PRO A 121 9.96 5.52 9.71
C PRO A 121 8.90 6.12 10.64
N PRO A 122 9.03 7.37 11.12
CA PRO A 122 7.98 7.91 11.98
C PRO A 122 6.61 7.97 11.32
N GLN A 123 6.55 8.21 10.00
CA GLN A 123 5.27 8.27 9.32
C GLN A 123 4.64 6.89 9.22
N MET A 124 5.43 5.88 8.92
CA MET A 124 4.95 4.52 8.89
C MET A 124 4.51 4.07 10.27
N ASP A 125 5.30 4.39 11.30
CA ASP A 125 4.98 3.99 12.66
C ASP A 125 3.66 4.60 13.12
N LYS A 126 3.40 5.84 12.75
CA LYS A 126 2.13 6.46 13.12
C LYS A 126 0.94 5.70 12.57
N ALA A 127 1.03 5.28 11.32
CA ALA A 127 -0.06 4.51 10.72
C ALA A 127 -0.19 3.14 11.38
N LEU A 128 0.94 2.46 11.55
CA LEU A 128 0.89 1.11 12.11
C LEU A 128 0.44 1.09 13.56
N ASP A 129 0.71 2.16 14.31
CA ASP A 129 0.29 2.24 15.70
C ASP A 129 -1.21 2.34 15.85
N GLN A 130 -1.93 2.68 14.77
CA GLN A 130 -3.39 2.71 14.80
C GLN A 130 -4.00 1.32 14.69
N LEU A 131 -3.20 0.33 14.35
CA LEU A 131 -3.70 -1.02 14.06
C LEU A 131 -3.63 -1.91 15.30
N PRO A 132 -4.55 -2.89 15.41
CA PRO A 132 -4.41 -3.91 16.45
C PRO A 132 -3.09 -4.63 16.31
N ARG A 133 -2.60 -5.15 17.43
CA ARG A 133 -1.30 -5.79 17.47
C ARG A 133 -1.16 -6.90 16.41
N GLU A 134 -2.19 -7.72 16.26
CA GLU A 134 -2.14 -8.86 15.36
C GLU A 134 -1.97 -8.42 13.89
N ILE A 135 -2.64 -7.35 13.52
CA ILE A 135 -2.53 -6.83 12.16
C ILE A 135 -1.17 -6.16 11.98
N ARG A 136 -0.75 -5.39 12.97
CA ARG A 136 0.55 -4.74 12.89
C ARG A 136 1.68 -5.76 12.77
N ALA A 137 1.56 -6.86 13.51
CA ALA A 137 2.57 -7.92 13.44
C ALA A 137 2.65 -8.52 12.04
N LEU A 138 1.50 -8.65 11.38
CA LEU A 138 1.46 -9.17 10.02
C LEU A 138 2.24 -8.27 9.07
N LEU A 139 2.07 -6.96 9.20
CA LEU A 139 2.72 -6.01 8.30
C LEU A 139 4.21 -5.84 8.60
N GLN A 140 4.61 -5.98 9.83
CA GLN A 140 6.00 -5.77 10.20
C GLN A 140 6.83 -7.03 10.28
N ALA A 141 6.19 -8.14 10.03
CA ALA A 141 6.74 -9.33 10.24
C ALA A 141 8.02 -9.54 9.78
N GLN A 142 8.78 -9.76 10.00
CA GLN A 142 9.81 -10.13 9.79
C GLN A 142 10.82 -9.70 9.26
N ARG A 143 11.65 -9.87 9.68
CA ARG A 143 12.78 -9.57 9.32
C ARG A 143 13.62 -10.60 9.70
#